data_873adaab200d762272cf9a71d98d9138
#
_entry.id   873adaab200d762272cf9a71d98d9138
#
_cell.length_a   1.000
_cell.length_b   1.000
_cell.length_c   1.000
_cell.angle_alpha   90.00
_cell.angle_beta   90.00
_cell.angle_gamma   90.00
#
_symmetry.space_group_name_H-M   'P 1'
#
loop_
_entity.id
_entity.type
_entity.pdbx_description
1 polymer ?
#
loop_
_entity_poly.entity_id
_entity_poly.type
_entity_poly.pdbx_seq_one_letter_code
_entity_poly.pdbx_strand_id
1 'polypeptide(L)'
;MIAFVRGTAVDMTENSVIVEAGGIGYEIYMTGTDLSQIHMGEEVKIHTYFNVREDAMQLYGFRSKDDLQMFRLLLGVNGVGPVSYTHLRAHETEADL
;
A
#
# COMPACT_ATOMS: atom_id res chain seq x y z
N MET A 1 -6.31 -3.24 14.35
CA MET A 1 -6.08 -2.49 13.10
C MET A 1 -4.59 -2.20 12.94
N ILE A 2 -4.07 -2.39 11.75
CA ILE A 2 -2.65 -2.11 11.46
C ILE A 2 -2.59 -0.75 10.78
N ALA A 3 -2.10 0.26 11.51
CA ALA A 3 -2.09 1.64 11.02
C ALA A 3 -0.84 1.96 10.20
N PHE A 4 0.27 1.34 10.53
CA PHE A 4 1.49 1.47 9.76
C PHE A 4 2.40 0.28 10.04
N VAL A 5 3.36 0.08 9.15
CA VAL A 5 4.41 -0.92 9.34
C VAL A 5 5.74 -0.23 9.12
N ARG A 6 6.66 -0.40 10.07
CA ARG A 6 8.03 0.11 9.96
C ARG A 6 8.99 -1.05 10.09
N GLY A 7 9.83 -1.21 9.10
CA GLY A 7 10.80 -2.29 9.10
C GLY A 7 11.67 -2.24 7.85
N THR A 8 12.27 -3.38 7.53
CA THR A 8 13.20 -3.47 6.42
C THR A 8 12.51 -4.10 5.21
N ALA A 9 12.64 -3.46 4.05
CA ALA A 9 12.12 -4.01 2.80
C ALA A 9 13.02 -5.18 2.38
N VAL A 10 12.47 -6.40 2.40
CA VAL A 10 13.27 -7.61 2.15
C VAL A 10 12.93 -8.29 0.83
N ASP A 11 11.78 -8.00 0.24
CA ASP A 11 11.39 -8.57 -1.04
C ASP A 11 10.35 -7.67 -1.69
N MET A 12 10.14 -7.87 -2.99
CA MET A 12 9.19 -7.05 -3.75
C MET A 12 8.62 -7.86 -4.90
N THR A 13 7.32 -7.70 -5.15
CA THR A 13 6.64 -8.24 -6.32
C THR A 13 6.22 -7.07 -7.22
N GLU A 14 5.45 -7.35 -8.26
CA GLU A 14 4.95 -6.29 -9.15
C GLU A 14 4.02 -5.31 -8.43
N ASN A 15 3.28 -5.78 -7.43
CA ASN A 15 2.23 -4.98 -6.77
C ASN A 15 2.42 -4.87 -5.27
N SER A 16 3.47 -5.45 -4.70
CA SER A 16 3.63 -5.45 -3.25
C SER A 16 5.09 -5.41 -2.84
N VAL A 17 5.30 -5.01 -1.61
CA VAL A 17 6.60 -5.08 -0.96
C VAL A 17 6.44 -5.89 0.32
N ILE A 18 7.44 -6.69 0.65
CA ILE A 18 7.46 -7.43 1.91
C ILE A 18 8.39 -6.69 2.85
N VAL A 19 7.82 -6.24 3.97
CA VAL A 19 8.55 -5.51 5.00
C VAL A 19 8.66 -6.40 6.23
N GLU A 20 9.88 -6.66 6.67
CA GLU A 20 10.11 -7.42 7.88
C GLU A 20 10.18 -6.51 9.08
N ALA A 21 9.29 -6.75 10.05
CA ALA A 21 9.24 -5.99 11.28
C ALA A 21 9.05 -6.96 12.44
N GLY A 22 10.00 -6.97 13.37
CA GLY A 22 9.94 -7.86 14.52
C GLY A 22 9.95 -9.34 14.17
N GLY A 23 10.58 -9.72 13.07
CA GLY A 23 10.65 -11.11 12.62
C GLY A 23 9.44 -11.57 11.82
N ILE A 24 8.50 -10.66 11.52
CA ILE A 24 7.31 -10.97 10.73
C ILE A 24 7.42 -10.25 9.39
N GLY A 25 7.17 -10.97 8.29
CA GLY A 25 7.13 -10.38 6.96
C GLY A 25 5.70 -9.96 6.62
N TYR A 26 5.50 -8.66 6.42
CA TYR A 26 4.21 -8.11 6.02
C TYR A 26 4.21 -7.84 4.53
N GLU A 27 3.29 -8.44 3.81
CA GLU A 27 3.12 -8.13 2.39
C GLU A 27 2.16 -6.96 2.26
N ILE A 28 2.64 -5.86 1.68
CA ILE A 28 1.90 -4.61 1.59
C ILE A 28 1.74 -4.25 0.12
N TYR A 29 0.49 -4.16 -0.33
CA TYR A 29 0.18 -3.82 -1.72
C TYR A 29 0.25 -2.31 -1.90
N MET A 30 0.95 -1.87 -2.93
CA MET A 30 1.16 -0.46 -3.20
C MET A 30 1.13 -0.22 -4.71
N THR A 31 1.00 1.04 -5.11
CA THR A 31 1.08 1.38 -6.53
C THR A 31 2.49 1.14 -7.05
N GLY A 32 2.61 0.91 -8.35
CA GLY A 32 3.92 0.71 -8.97
C GLY A 32 4.84 1.91 -8.78
N THR A 33 4.28 3.12 -8.82
CA THR A 33 5.03 4.34 -8.58
C THR A 33 5.65 4.36 -7.19
N ASP A 34 4.87 4.03 -6.17
CA ASP A 34 5.37 4.00 -4.80
C ASP A 34 6.40 2.89 -4.62
N LEU A 35 6.15 1.73 -5.20
CA LEU A 35 7.09 0.60 -5.12
C LEU A 35 8.43 0.94 -5.76
N SER A 36 8.42 1.69 -6.86
CA SER A 36 9.65 2.05 -7.56
C SER A 36 10.59 2.93 -6.74
N GLN A 37 10.09 3.53 -5.68
CA GLN A 37 10.87 4.40 -4.81
C GLN A 37 11.40 3.69 -3.57
N ILE A 38 11.09 2.42 -3.41
CA ILE A 38 11.56 1.62 -2.28
C ILE A 38 12.75 0.80 -2.75
N HIS A 39 13.83 0.83 -1.96
CA HIS A 39 15.05 0.06 -2.25
C HIS A 39 15.14 -1.13 -1.29
N MET A 40 15.53 -2.28 -1.83
CA MET A 40 15.72 -3.48 -1.01
C MET A 40 16.77 -3.22 0.05
N GLY A 41 16.48 -3.68 1.26
CA GLY A 41 17.38 -3.54 2.40
C GLY A 41 17.25 -2.22 3.16
N GLU A 42 16.46 -1.27 2.66
CA GLU A 42 16.29 -0.01 3.38
C GLU A 42 15.18 -0.11 4.42
N GLU A 43 15.28 0.70 5.46
CA GLU A 43 14.22 0.81 6.45
C GLU A 43 13.14 1.74 5.92
N VAL A 44 11.90 1.29 5.98
CA VAL A 44 10.76 2.05 5.49
C VAL A 44 9.68 2.12 6.54
N LYS A 45 8.88 3.19 6.51
CA LYS A 45 7.66 3.30 7.27
C LYS A 45 6.52 3.51 6.27
N ILE A 46 5.58 2.59 6.25
CA ILE A 46 4.48 2.62 5.28
C ILE A 46 3.18 2.73 6.05
N HIS A 47 2.38 3.74 5.73
CA HIS A 47 1.05 3.90 6.30
C HIS A 47 0.11 2.91 5.63
N THR A 48 -0.68 2.18 6.40
CA THR A 48 -1.44 1.06 5.87
C THR A 48 -2.93 1.18 6.14
N TYR A 49 -3.69 0.57 5.23
CA TYR A 49 -5.09 0.27 5.42
C TYR A 49 -5.25 -1.25 5.44
N PHE A 50 -5.77 -1.79 6.53
CA PHE A 50 -5.95 -3.22 6.68
C PHE A 50 -7.35 -3.60 6.24
N ASN A 51 -7.44 -4.27 5.10
CA ASN A 51 -8.71 -4.70 4.53
C ASN A 51 -8.98 -6.16 4.91
N VAL A 52 -10.01 -6.37 5.72
CA VAL A 52 -10.39 -7.71 6.17
C VAL A 52 -11.72 -8.09 5.53
N ARG A 53 -11.72 -9.20 4.82
CA ARG A 53 -12.92 -9.77 4.21
C ARG A 53 -13.05 -11.22 4.62
N GLU A 54 -14.18 -11.85 4.32
CA GLU A 54 -14.39 -13.26 4.62
C GLU A 54 -13.31 -14.16 4.01
N ASP A 55 -12.88 -13.82 2.81
CA ASP A 55 -11.99 -14.67 2.01
C ASP A 55 -10.57 -14.15 1.91
N ALA A 56 -10.28 -12.98 2.48
CA ALA A 56 -8.95 -12.39 2.34
C ALA A 56 -8.68 -11.34 3.41
N MET A 57 -7.39 -11.21 3.76
CA MET A 57 -6.88 -10.13 4.59
C MET A 57 -5.72 -9.51 3.83
N GLN A 58 -5.80 -8.21 3.55
CA GLN A 58 -4.78 -7.53 2.75
C GLN A 58 -4.41 -6.20 3.37
N LEU A 59 -3.11 -5.88 3.30
CA LEU A 59 -2.59 -4.58 3.69
C LEU A 59 -2.34 -3.76 2.44
N TYR A 60 -2.89 -2.56 2.40
CA TYR A 60 -2.62 -1.59 1.34
C TYR A 60 -1.80 -0.46 1.92
N GLY A 61 -0.71 -0.11 1.26
CA GLY A 61 0.26 0.83 1.77
C GLY A 61 0.31 2.13 1.01
N PHE A 62 0.63 3.19 1.75
CA PHE A 62 0.71 4.55 1.24
C PHE A 62 1.95 5.22 1.80
N ARG A 63 2.64 5.99 0.97
CA ARG A 63 3.86 6.66 1.39
C ARG A 63 3.60 7.81 2.34
N SER A 64 2.42 8.40 2.28
CA SER A 64 2.06 9.53 3.13
C SER A 64 0.71 9.32 3.78
N LYS A 65 0.49 10.01 4.90
CA LYS A 65 -0.82 10.02 5.56
C LYS A 65 -1.88 10.65 4.67
N ASP A 66 -1.51 11.63 3.86
CA ASP A 66 -2.45 12.31 2.98
C ASP A 66 -3.00 11.35 1.93
N ASP A 67 -2.15 10.52 1.37
CA ASP A 67 -2.57 9.51 0.40
C ASP A 67 -3.51 8.49 1.06
N LEU A 68 -3.21 8.08 2.28
CA LEU A 68 -4.09 7.18 3.03
C LEU A 68 -5.45 7.82 3.29
N GLN A 69 -5.47 9.09 3.66
CA GLN A 69 -6.73 9.80 3.90
C GLN A 69 -7.56 9.90 2.62
N MET A 70 -6.92 10.19 1.50
CA MET A 70 -7.60 10.22 0.22
C MET A 70 -8.22 8.87 -0.11
N PHE A 71 -7.47 7.79 0.12
CA PHE A 71 -7.97 6.44 -0.09
C PHE A 71 -9.20 6.16 0.75
N ARG A 72 -9.16 6.55 2.03
CA ARG A 72 -10.31 6.35 2.93
C ARG A 72 -11.54 7.13 2.47
N LEU A 73 -11.33 8.33 1.97
CA LEU A 73 -12.42 9.13 1.42
C LEU A 73 -13.03 8.46 0.19
N LEU A 74 -12.19 7.90 -0.67
CA LEU A 74 -12.66 7.21 -1.87
C LEU A 74 -13.41 5.94 -1.52
N LEU A 75 -13.02 5.23 -0.45
CA LEU A 75 -13.77 4.05 0.00
C LEU A 75 -15.19 4.39 0.46
N GLY A 76 -15.42 5.63 0.88
CA GLY A 76 -16.76 6.10 1.23
C GLY A 76 -17.63 6.41 0.03
N VAL A 77 -17.07 6.35 -1.19
CA VAL A 77 -17.81 6.59 -2.42
C VAL A 77 -18.21 5.25 -3.02
N ASN A 78 -19.47 5.13 -3.42
CA ASN A 78 -19.99 3.88 -3.99
C ASN A 78 -19.16 3.40 -5.17
N GLY A 79 -18.84 2.10 -5.14
CA GLY A 79 -18.20 1.44 -6.26
C GLY A 79 -16.69 1.50 -6.27
N VAL A 80 -16.06 2.16 -5.31
CA VAL A 80 -14.59 2.22 -5.24
C VAL A 80 -14.10 1.28 -4.16
N GLY A 81 -13.33 0.27 -4.56
CA GLY A 81 -12.69 -0.66 -3.65
C GLY A 81 -11.17 -0.45 -3.64
N PRO A 82 -10.45 -1.14 -2.73
CA PRO A 82 -9.00 -0.97 -2.62
C PRO A 82 -8.24 -1.26 -3.91
N VAL A 83 -8.60 -2.30 -4.63
CA VAL A 83 -7.92 -2.65 -5.89
C VAL A 83 -8.17 -1.58 -6.93
N SER A 84 -9.40 -1.06 -6.99
CA SER A 84 -9.77 0.00 -7.91
C SER A 84 -8.97 1.27 -7.64
N TYR A 85 -8.75 1.59 -6.37
CA TYR A 85 -7.97 2.77 -6.01
C TYR A 85 -6.52 2.65 -6.49
N THR A 86 -5.88 1.49 -6.24
CA THR A 86 -4.49 1.30 -6.66
C THR A 86 -4.36 1.41 -8.17
N HIS A 87 -5.33 0.89 -8.89
CA HIS A 87 -5.36 1.01 -10.34
C HIS A 87 -5.53 2.48 -10.77
N LEU A 88 -6.45 3.19 -10.14
CA LEU A 88 -6.68 4.60 -10.45
C LEU A 88 -5.45 5.46 -10.16
N ARG A 89 -4.76 5.20 -9.05
CA ARG A 89 -3.54 5.94 -8.69
C ARG A 89 -2.46 5.78 -9.77
N ALA A 90 -2.25 4.54 -10.20
CA ALA A 90 -1.26 4.29 -11.24
C ALA A 90 -1.65 4.99 -12.55
N HIS A 91 -2.92 4.93 -12.89
CA HIS A 91 -3.44 5.55 -14.11
C HIS A 91 -3.40 7.07 -14.04
N GLU A 92 -3.80 7.61 -12.89
CA GLU A 92 -3.77 9.05 -12.64
C GLU A 92 -2.36 9.62 -12.75
N THR A 93 -1.40 8.90 -12.21
CA THR A 93 0.01 9.29 -12.29
C THR A 93 0.46 9.38 -13.75
N GLU A 94 0.00 8.47 -14.58
CA GLU A 94 0.28 8.51 -16.01
C GLU A 94 -0.43 9.66 -16.71
N ALA A 95 -1.67 9.94 -16.30
CA ALA A 95 -2.48 10.97 -16.93
C ALA A 95 -1.99 12.37 -16.62
N ASP A 96 -1.33 12.57 -15.50
CA ASP A 96 -0.78 13.86 -15.10
C ASP A 96 0.45 14.25 -15.90
N LEU A 97 0.93 13.38 -16.71
CA LEU A 97 2.13 13.62 -17.53
C LEU A 97 1.82 14.33 -18.86
#